data_1f0777b50da06edb442c2e7a89ccd6f0
#
_entry.id   1f0777b50da06edb442c2e7a89ccd6f0
#
_cell.length_a   1.000
_cell.length_b   1.000
_cell.length_c   1.000
_cell.angle_alpha   90.00
_cell.angle_beta   90.00
_cell.angle_gamma   90.00
#
_symmetry.space_group_name_H-M   'P 1'
#
loop_
_entity.id
_entity.type
_entity.pdbx_description
1 polymer ?
#
loop_
_entity_poly.entity_id
_entity_poly.type
_entity_poly.pdbx_seq_one_letter_code
_entity_poly.pdbx_strand_id
1 'polypeptide(L)'
;MLQTSGNSRAKKAKGAPGKRPGRAIRRQELLGTVYRVVSEFGIDGASMRQIATRAKVSTGTINYHFENKEKLVMAALQAAYQMPVPNDHIDHSPLARLKAFAFRYILHEPNDRFWRFWMNYTVSGSRNAELRRHQNTWSRKQMSFWGKLMRDAVRAGELPSDLNDAEASEQLWIFTHGLMIRQILQPDLKTQTHCRKLLEQHFRRLEAGTSESEALPRSRSKAA
;
A
#
# COMPACT_ATOMS: atom_id res chain seq x y z
N MET A 1 -2.61 74.96 37.12
CA MET A 1 -1.20 74.64 37.47
C MET A 1 -0.99 73.14 37.38
N LEU A 2 -0.01 72.79 36.55
CA LEU A 2 0.78 71.53 36.52
C LEU A 2 0.11 70.23 36.02
N GLN A 3 0.52 69.92 34.81
CA GLN A 3 0.54 68.64 34.10
C GLN A 3 1.39 67.60 34.83
N THR A 4 1.00 66.33 34.75
CA THR A 4 1.98 65.23 34.75
C THR A 4 1.52 64.15 33.79
N SER A 5 2.31 63.97 32.73
CA SER A 5 2.26 62.94 31.73
C SER A 5 2.59 61.58 32.34
N GLY A 6 1.75 60.59 32.16
CA GLY A 6 2.02 59.17 32.44
C GLY A 6 2.18 58.38 31.17
N ASN A 7 3.41 58.15 30.77
CA ASN A 7 3.81 57.37 29.61
C ASN A 7 3.69 55.87 29.91
N SER A 8 2.58 55.23 29.47
CA SER A 8 2.38 53.78 29.63
C SER A 8 3.00 53.06 28.45
N ARG A 9 4.23 52.53 28.61
CA ARG A 9 4.89 51.60 27.70
C ARG A 9 4.14 50.26 27.71
N ALA A 10 3.39 49.98 26.70
CA ALA A 10 2.84 48.63 26.45
C ALA A 10 3.97 47.61 26.29
N LYS A 11 4.15 46.74 27.27
CA LYS A 11 5.00 45.54 27.17
C LYS A 11 4.40 44.59 26.13
N LYS A 12 5.06 44.47 24.97
CA LYS A 12 4.83 43.38 24.00
C LYS A 12 5.04 42.03 24.71
N ALA A 13 3.94 41.31 24.94
CA ALA A 13 4.00 39.94 25.43
C ALA A 13 4.75 39.09 24.38
N LYS A 14 5.93 38.59 24.72
CA LYS A 14 6.63 37.54 23.94
C LYS A 14 5.75 36.29 24.00
N GLY A 15 5.19 35.90 22.87
CA GLY A 15 4.48 34.64 22.71
C GLY A 15 5.39 33.48 23.15
N ALA A 16 4.87 32.63 23.99
CA ALA A 16 5.55 31.43 24.45
C ALA A 16 6.01 30.58 23.25
N PRO A 17 7.24 30.04 23.23
CA PRO A 17 7.70 29.18 22.14
C PRO A 17 6.84 27.92 22.15
N GLY A 18 6.04 27.76 21.08
CA GLY A 18 5.24 26.55 20.86
C GLY A 18 6.14 25.33 21.04
N LYS A 19 5.71 24.36 21.86
CA LYS A 19 6.45 23.11 22.08
C LYS A 19 6.80 22.50 20.72
N ARG A 20 8.11 22.39 20.44
CA ARG A 20 8.58 21.72 19.21
C ARG A 20 8.04 20.29 19.22
N PRO A 21 7.40 19.82 18.11
CA PRO A 21 6.89 18.45 18.05
C PRO A 21 7.97 17.44 18.44
N GLY A 22 7.59 16.41 19.19
CA GLY A 22 8.53 15.38 19.63
C GLY A 22 9.21 14.69 18.43
N ARG A 23 10.38 14.09 18.63
CA ARG A 23 11.19 13.45 17.57
C ARG A 23 10.39 12.43 16.74
N ALA A 24 9.46 11.69 17.36
CA ALA A 24 8.60 10.71 16.71
C ALA A 24 7.60 11.37 15.76
N ILE A 25 6.95 12.47 16.17
CA ILE A 25 5.99 13.23 15.34
C ILE A 25 6.69 13.77 14.09
N ARG A 26 7.89 14.34 14.22
CA ARG A 26 8.66 14.84 13.07
C ARG A 26 9.07 13.75 12.09
N ARG A 27 9.40 12.55 12.59
CA ARG A 27 9.71 11.40 11.74
C ARG A 27 8.49 10.98 10.93
N GLN A 28 7.32 10.93 11.54
CA GLN A 28 6.06 10.57 10.87
C GLN A 28 5.65 11.61 9.81
N GLU A 29 5.79 12.89 10.11
CA GLU A 29 5.56 13.99 9.16
C GLU A 29 6.50 13.91 7.94
N LEU A 30 7.78 13.59 8.17
CA LEU A 30 8.75 13.37 7.10
C LEU A 30 8.34 12.18 6.22
N LEU A 31 8.01 11.03 6.80
CA LEU A 31 7.57 9.85 6.05
C LEU A 31 6.29 10.12 5.25
N GLY A 32 5.34 10.86 5.83
CA GLY A 32 4.15 11.32 5.12
C GLY A 32 4.46 12.25 3.95
N THR A 33 5.50 13.08 4.07
CA THR A 33 5.96 13.94 2.95
C THR A 33 6.63 13.11 1.86
N VAL A 34 7.49 12.14 2.21
CA VAL A 34 8.09 11.20 1.25
C VAL A 34 7.01 10.45 0.49
N TYR A 35 6.02 9.94 1.21
CA TYR A 35 4.88 9.23 0.63
C TYR A 35 4.17 10.08 -0.44
N ARG A 36 3.89 11.37 -0.15
CA ARG A 36 3.29 12.28 -1.12
C ARG A 36 4.18 12.53 -2.34
N VAL A 37 5.45 12.83 -2.11
CA VAL A 37 6.41 13.13 -3.19
C VAL A 37 6.60 11.95 -4.12
N VAL A 38 6.78 10.75 -3.57
CA VAL A 38 6.96 9.53 -4.38
C VAL A 38 5.68 9.14 -5.13
N SER A 39 4.51 9.30 -4.51
CA SER A 39 3.23 9.04 -5.20
C SER A 39 3.00 9.97 -6.39
N GLU A 40 3.53 11.19 -6.32
CA GLU A 40 3.33 12.23 -7.34
C GLU A 40 4.41 12.18 -8.45
N PHE A 41 5.67 12.04 -8.07
CA PHE A 41 6.81 12.18 -9.00
C PHE A 41 7.56 10.86 -9.27
N GLY A 42 7.17 9.77 -8.62
CA GLY A 42 7.94 8.52 -8.64
C GLY A 42 9.19 8.57 -7.77
N ILE A 43 9.85 7.42 -7.60
CA ILE A 43 11.10 7.35 -6.83
C ILE A 43 12.24 8.06 -7.55
N ASP A 44 12.33 7.91 -8.87
CA ASP A 44 13.41 8.51 -9.67
C ASP A 44 13.28 10.05 -9.73
N GLY A 45 12.04 10.56 -9.81
CA GLY A 45 11.74 12.00 -9.77
C GLY A 45 11.85 12.63 -8.37
N ALA A 46 11.87 11.83 -7.31
CA ALA A 46 11.97 12.30 -5.94
C ALA A 46 13.44 12.45 -5.50
N SER A 47 13.96 13.69 -5.44
CA SER A 47 15.28 13.95 -4.89
C SER A 47 15.25 14.19 -3.38
N MET A 48 16.35 13.86 -2.67
CA MET A 48 16.50 14.14 -1.23
C MET A 48 16.33 15.63 -0.92
N ARG A 49 16.81 16.51 -1.81
CA ARG A 49 16.64 17.97 -1.66
C ARG A 49 15.18 18.41 -1.77
N GLN A 50 14.45 17.87 -2.75
CA GLN A 50 13.02 18.15 -2.92
C GLN A 50 12.20 17.67 -1.71
N ILE A 51 12.50 16.47 -1.21
CA ILE A 51 11.87 15.93 0.00
C ILE A 51 12.15 16.83 1.20
N ALA A 52 13.44 17.22 1.40
CA ALA A 52 13.86 18.09 2.50
C ALA A 52 13.12 19.44 2.47
N THR A 53 13.08 20.10 1.29
CA THR A 53 12.35 21.35 1.10
C THR A 53 10.86 21.21 1.44
N ARG A 54 10.18 20.17 0.95
CA ARG A 54 8.76 19.96 1.22
C ARG A 54 8.47 19.55 2.67
N ALA A 55 9.41 18.85 3.31
CA ALA A 55 9.31 18.47 4.72
C ALA A 55 9.76 19.61 5.68
N LYS A 56 10.25 20.74 5.13
CA LYS A 56 10.81 21.88 5.90
C LYS A 56 11.92 21.46 6.86
N VAL A 57 12.79 20.56 6.41
CA VAL A 57 13.98 20.10 7.13
C VAL A 57 15.22 20.24 6.25
N SER A 58 16.43 20.12 6.83
CA SER A 58 17.66 20.03 6.07
C SER A 58 17.86 18.63 5.47
N THR A 59 18.59 18.52 4.37
CA THR A 59 19.03 17.21 3.84
C THR A 59 19.89 16.46 4.85
N GLY A 60 20.70 17.16 5.65
CA GLY A 60 21.47 16.60 6.76
C GLY A 60 20.58 15.93 7.81
N THR A 61 19.41 16.52 8.11
CA THR A 61 18.43 15.91 9.03
C THR A 61 17.91 14.61 8.47
N ILE A 62 17.62 14.53 7.17
CA ILE A 62 17.16 13.30 6.54
C ILE A 62 18.27 12.24 6.58
N ASN A 63 19.50 12.60 6.16
CA ASN A 63 20.64 11.68 6.14
C ASN A 63 21.02 11.16 7.53
N TYR A 64 20.77 11.94 8.58
CA TYR A 64 20.95 11.48 9.98
C TYR A 64 19.99 10.34 10.36
N HIS A 65 18.79 10.33 9.80
CA HIS A 65 17.77 9.32 10.12
C HIS A 65 17.73 8.16 9.13
N PHE A 66 18.18 8.39 7.89
CA PHE A 66 18.10 7.42 6.80
C PHE A 66 19.40 7.49 5.99
N GLU A 67 20.08 6.37 5.87
CA GLU A 67 21.37 6.25 5.20
C GLU A 67 21.31 6.65 3.73
N ASN A 68 20.19 6.33 3.06
CA ASN A 68 19.99 6.61 1.63
C ASN A 68 18.49 6.82 1.32
N LYS A 69 18.22 7.19 0.06
CA LYS A 69 16.86 7.42 -0.44
C LYS A 69 16.01 6.15 -0.38
N GLU A 70 16.59 5.01 -0.69
CA GLU A 70 15.93 3.71 -0.72
C GLU A 70 15.38 3.35 0.67
N LYS A 71 16.19 3.47 1.70
CA LYS A 71 15.77 3.23 3.10
C LYS A 71 14.68 4.21 3.56
N LEU A 72 14.77 5.47 3.12
CA LEU A 72 13.74 6.46 3.39
C LEU A 72 12.41 6.09 2.70
N VAL A 73 12.45 5.67 1.44
CA VAL A 73 11.27 5.23 0.67
C VAL A 73 10.66 3.96 1.28
N MET A 74 11.48 2.97 1.65
CA MET A 74 11.00 1.76 2.32
C MET A 74 10.32 2.06 3.66
N ALA A 75 10.89 2.97 4.45
CA ALA A 75 10.29 3.41 5.71
C ALA A 75 8.96 4.17 5.48
N ALA A 76 8.85 4.98 4.42
CA ALA A 76 7.61 5.66 4.07
C ALA A 76 6.53 4.67 3.59
N LEU A 77 6.90 3.66 2.81
CA LEU A 77 5.99 2.58 2.42
C LEU A 77 5.48 1.83 3.65
N GLN A 78 6.38 1.44 4.54
CA GLN A 78 6.01 0.72 5.76
C GLN A 78 5.09 1.55 6.67
N ALA A 79 5.30 2.86 6.77
CA ALA A 79 4.44 3.75 7.55
C ALA A 79 3.07 3.97 6.89
N ALA A 80 3.00 4.00 5.56
CA ALA A 80 1.76 4.15 4.80
C ALA A 80 0.98 2.83 4.72
N TYR A 81 1.69 1.71 4.72
CA TYR A 81 1.11 0.38 4.68
C TYR A 81 0.67 -0.04 6.08
N GLN A 82 -0.48 0.39 6.46
CA GLN A 82 -1.19 -0.24 7.56
C GLN A 82 -1.76 -1.56 7.05
N MET A 83 -0.99 -2.66 7.22
CA MET A 83 -1.62 -3.98 7.22
C MET A 83 -2.74 -3.90 8.25
N PRO A 84 -4.00 -4.20 7.90
CA PRO A 84 -4.92 -4.55 8.94
C PRO A 84 -4.33 -5.82 9.54
N VAL A 85 -3.80 -5.68 10.74
CA VAL A 85 -3.84 -6.81 11.65
C VAL A 85 -5.32 -7.19 11.61
N PRO A 86 -5.70 -8.41 11.22
CA PRO A 86 -7.04 -8.84 11.44
C PRO A 86 -7.30 -8.52 12.91
N ASN A 87 -8.29 -7.70 13.18
CA ASN A 87 -8.75 -7.53 14.55
C ASN A 87 -9.17 -8.93 14.96
N ASP A 88 -8.38 -9.61 15.77
CA ASP A 88 -8.64 -10.98 16.25
C ASP A 88 -9.94 -11.05 17.06
N HIS A 89 -10.59 -9.90 17.26
CA HIS A 89 -11.86 -9.72 17.96
C HIS A 89 -13.10 -9.64 17.04
N ILE A 90 -12.94 -9.68 15.70
CA ILE A 90 -14.07 -9.76 14.78
C ILE A 90 -14.16 -11.23 14.37
N ASP A 91 -15.26 -11.85 14.77
CA ASP A 91 -15.64 -13.24 14.50
C ASP A 91 -15.95 -13.47 13.00
N HIS A 92 -14.96 -13.20 12.15
CA HIS A 92 -15.05 -13.40 10.71
C HIS A 92 -14.36 -14.71 10.33
N SER A 93 -15.07 -15.51 9.55
CA SER A 93 -14.56 -16.74 8.99
C SER A 93 -13.26 -16.51 8.18
N PRO A 94 -12.38 -17.52 8.03
CA PRO A 94 -11.17 -17.44 7.22
C PRO A 94 -11.43 -16.93 5.80
N LEU A 95 -12.48 -17.40 5.13
CA LEU A 95 -12.87 -16.95 3.79
C LEU A 95 -13.32 -15.48 3.78
N ALA A 96 -14.12 -15.05 4.77
CA ALA A 96 -14.52 -13.65 4.88
C ALA A 96 -13.30 -12.73 5.07
N ARG A 97 -12.33 -13.14 5.87
CA ARG A 97 -11.05 -12.41 6.05
C ARG A 97 -10.23 -12.36 4.76
N LEU A 98 -10.15 -13.47 4.03
CA LEU A 98 -9.46 -13.52 2.73
C LEU A 98 -10.13 -12.59 1.71
N LYS A 99 -11.46 -12.63 1.61
CA LYS A 99 -12.24 -11.71 0.76
C LYS A 99 -11.98 -10.25 1.14
N ALA A 100 -12.12 -9.89 2.41
CA ALA A 100 -11.89 -8.53 2.88
C ALA A 100 -10.48 -8.04 2.53
N PHE A 101 -9.47 -8.91 2.64
CA PHE A 101 -8.10 -8.58 2.28
C PHE A 101 -7.91 -8.41 0.77
N ALA A 102 -8.47 -9.28 -0.04
CA ALA A 102 -8.41 -9.21 -1.50
C ALA A 102 -9.12 -7.95 -2.04
N PHE A 103 -10.26 -7.58 -1.47
CA PHE A 103 -11.02 -6.40 -1.87
C PHE A 103 -10.30 -5.06 -1.59
N ARG A 104 -9.23 -5.06 -0.80
CA ARG A 104 -8.37 -3.87 -0.64
C ARG A 104 -7.58 -3.51 -1.90
N TYR A 105 -7.41 -4.45 -2.83
CA TYR A 105 -6.82 -4.21 -4.14
C TYR A 105 -7.80 -3.56 -5.13
N ILE A 106 -9.06 -3.43 -4.75
CA ILE A 106 -10.02 -2.58 -5.47
C ILE A 106 -9.88 -1.17 -4.91
N LEU A 107 -9.47 -0.24 -5.75
CA LEU A 107 -9.20 1.14 -5.34
C LEU A 107 -10.46 1.79 -4.77
N HIS A 108 -10.30 2.57 -3.71
CA HIS A 108 -11.42 3.33 -3.12
C HIS A 108 -11.75 4.56 -3.97
N GLU A 109 -10.74 5.13 -4.60
CA GLU A 109 -10.87 6.30 -5.47
C GLU A 109 -9.97 6.16 -6.71
N PRO A 110 -10.30 6.82 -7.84
CA PRO A 110 -9.56 6.66 -9.09
C PRO A 110 -8.07 7.04 -9.01
N ASN A 111 -7.71 7.91 -8.07
CA ASN A 111 -6.33 8.38 -7.88
C ASN A 111 -5.76 7.96 -6.51
N ASP A 112 -6.02 6.72 -6.10
CA ASP A 112 -5.51 6.21 -4.84
C ASP A 112 -4.00 6.37 -4.73
N ARG A 113 -3.59 7.21 -3.78
CA ARG A 113 -2.20 7.61 -3.58
C ARG A 113 -1.33 6.45 -3.11
N PHE A 114 -1.89 5.54 -2.31
CA PHE A 114 -1.15 4.38 -1.81
C PHE A 114 -0.74 3.47 -2.97
N TRP A 115 -1.67 3.13 -3.86
CA TRP A 115 -1.39 2.26 -5.00
C TRP A 115 -0.46 2.90 -6.01
N ARG A 116 -0.54 4.22 -6.20
CA ARG A 116 0.44 4.98 -7.00
C ARG A 116 1.85 4.91 -6.41
N PHE A 117 1.98 5.09 -5.10
CA PHE A 117 3.26 4.94 -4.41
C PHE A 117 3.80 3.52 -4.57
N TRP A 118 2.95 2.51 -4.31
CA TRP A 118 3.30 1.10 -4.40
C TRP A 118 3.75 0.70 -5.80
N MET A 119 3.07 1.18 -6.86
CA MET A 119 3.46 0.94 -8.24
C MET A 119 4.83 1.54 -8.55
N ASN A 120 5.08 2.80 -8.18
CA ASN A 120 6.38 3.44 -8.36
C ASN A 120 7.48 2.67 -7.64
N TYR A 121 7.22 2.22 -6.41
CA TYR A 121 8.14 1.40 -5.65
C TYR A 121 8.41 0.05 -6.33
N THR A 122 7.37 -0.62 -6.85
CA THR A 122 7.50 -1.91 -7.54
C THR A 122 8.33 -1.79 -8.82
N VAL A 123 8.03 -0.81 -9.66
CA VAL A 123 8.76 -0.56 -10.91
C VAL A 123 10.23 -0.21 -10.63
N SER A 124 10.51 0.62 -9.64
CA SER A 124 11.89 0.98 -9.28
C SER A 124 12.69 -0.22 -8.76
N GLY A 125 12.05 -1.21 -8.14
CA GLY A 125 12.70 -2.45 -7.71
C GLY A 125 13.27 -3.28 -8.84
N SER A 126 12.75 -3.17 -10.06
CA SER A 126 13.32 -3.85 -11.24
C SER A 126 14.76 -3.38 -11.56
N ARG A 127 15.09 -2.14 -11.20
CA ARG A 127 16.38 -1.47 -11.49
C ARG A 127 17.27 -1.26 -10.26
N ASN A 128 16.71 -1.38 -9.05
CA ASN A 128 17.41 -1.15 -7.79
C ASN A 128 17.43 -2.43 -6.94
N ALA A 129 18.63 -2.97 -6.69
CA ALA A 129 18.80 -4.24 -5.97
C ALA A 129 18.35 -4.19 -4.50
N GLU A 130 18.49 -3.03 -3.82
CA GLU A 130 18.07 -2.86 -2.42
C GLU A 130 16.54 -2.87 -2.32
N LEU A 131 15.84 -2.12 -3.18
CA LEU A 131 14.39 -2.12 -3.26
C LEU A 131 13.85 -3.50 -3.64
N ARG A 132 14.49 -4.19 -4.60
CA ARG A 132 14.11 -5.54 -5.01
C ARG A 132 14.21 -6.55 -3.88
N ARG A 133 15.27 -6.54 -3.09
CA ARG A 133 15.40 -7.43 -1.91
C ARG A 133 14.29 -7.17 -0.90
N HIS A 134 13.97 -5.92 -0.65
CA HIS A 134 12.87 -5.55 0.24
C HIS A 134 11.53 -6.01 -0.31
N GLN A 135 11.26 -5.83 -1.62
CA GLN A 135 10.05 -6.31 -2.29
C GLN A 135 9.89 -7.83 -2.17
N ASN A 136 10.95 -8.59 -2.48
CA ASN A 136 10.93 -10.06 -2.40
C ASN A 136 10.63 -10.55 -0.97
N THR A 137 11.16 -9.87 0.03
CA THR A 137 10.89 -10.19 1.44
C THR A 137 9.42 -9.89 1.79
N TRP A 138 8.90 -8.78 1.31
CA TRP A 138 7.52 -8.37 1.52
C TRP A 138 6.53 -9.30 0.81
N SER A 139 6.77 -9.60 -0.47
CA SER A 139 5.93 -10.50 -1.27
C SER A 139 5.84 -11.89 -0.63
N ARG A 140 6.96 -12.45 -0.15
CA ARG A 140 6.95 -13.74 0.58
C ARG A 140 6.07 -13.69 1.83
N LYS A 141 6.12 -12.61 2.61
CA LYS A 141 5.24 -12.45 3.79
C LYS A 141 3.77 -12.37 3.40
N GLN A 142 3.45 -11.63 2.35
CA GLN A 142 2.09 -11.55 1.83
C GLN A 142 1.60 -12.90 1.33
N MET A 143 2.37 -13.59 0.50
CA MET A 143 2.02 -14.92 -0.01
C MET A 143 1.79 -15.92 1.12
N SER A 144 2.66 -15.92 2.14
CA SER A 144 2.48 -16.77 3.32
C SER A 144 1.17 -16.47 4.07
N PHE A 145 0.81 -15.20 4.20
CA PHE A 145 -0.44 -14.77 4.83
C PHE A 145 -1.67 -15.19 4.02
N TRP A 146 -1.66 -14.98 2.69
CA TRP A 146 -2.75 -15.38 1.81
C TRP A 146 -2.92 -16.91 1.81
N GLY A 147 -1.83 -17.66 1.67
CA GLY A 147 -1.85 -19.12 1.73
C GLY A 147 -2.37 -19.65 3.06
N LYS A 148 -2.05 -18.97 4.18
CA LYS A 148 -2.62 -19.33 5.48
C LYS A 148 -4.14 -19.16 5.50
N LEU A 149 -4.66 -18.01 5.07
CA LEU A 149 -6.11 -17.76 5.03
C LEU A 149 -6.84 -18.74 4.09
N MET A 150 -6.23 -19.06 2.93
CA MET A 150 -6.78 -20.04 2.00
C MET A 150 -6.89 -21.43 2.63
N ARG A 151 -5.81 -21.94 3.24
CA ARG A 151 -5.80 -23.22 3.97
C ARG A 151 -6.81 -23.26 5.11
N ASP A 152 -6.89 -22.18 5.88
CA ASP A 152 -7.82 -22.09 7.00
C ASP A 152 -9.27 -22.12 6.50
N ALA A 153 -9.58 -21.51 5.33
CA ALA A 153 -10.90 -21.56 4.70
C ALA A 153 -11.25 -22.97 4.19
N VAL A 154 -10.29 -23.68 3.60
CA VAL A 154 -10.47 -25.10 3.19
C VAL A 154 -10.73 -25.97 4.43
N ARG A 155 -9.95 -25.82 5.49
CA ARG A 155 -10.13 -26.58 6.75
C ARG A 155 -11.46 -26.30 7.44
N ALA A 156 -11.96 -25.07 7.31
CA ALA A 156 -13.26 -24.68 7.85
C ALA A 156 -14.44 -25.15 6.99
N GLY A 157 -14.19 -25.81 5.86
CA GLY A 157 -15.24 -26.25 4.92
C GLY A 157 -15.89 -25.12 4.14
N GLU A 158 -15.26 -23.95 4.09
CA GLU A 158 -15.76 -22.78 3.37
C GLU A 158 -15.31 -22.77 1.89
N LEU A 159 -14.29 -23.57 1.58
CA LEU A 159 -13.79 -23.86 0.25
C LEU A 159 -13.68 -25.37 0.05
N PRO A 160 -13.70 -25.85 -1.22
CA PRO A 160 -13.61 -27.27 -1.52
C PRO A 160 -12.38 -27.94 -0.90
N SER A 161 -12.56 -29.15 -0.37
CA SER A 161 -11.49 -29.89 0.31
C SER A 161 -10.36 -30.37 -0.62
N ASP A 162 -10.62 -30.46 -1.91
CA ASP A 162 -9.69 -30.82 -2.98
C ASP A 162 -8.98 -29.61 -3.61
N LEU A 163 -9.28 -28.40 -3.15
CA LEU A 163 -8.64 -27.16 -3.65
C LEU A 163 -7.16 -27.17 -3.32
N ASN A 164 -6.31 -26.98 -4.34
CA ASN A 164 -4.89 -26.70 -4.14
C ASN A 164 -4.71 -25.27 -3.59
N ASP A 165 -4.65 -25.16 -2.26
CA ASP A 165 -4.60 -23.88 -1.55
C ASP A 165 -3.39 -23.01 -1.90
N ALA A 166 -2.24 -23.64 -2.22
CA ALA A 166 -1.02 -22.94 -2.60
C ALA A 166 -1.19 -22.27 -3.98
N GLU A 167 -1.66 -23.04 -4.96
CA GLU A 167 -1.90 -22.55 -6.33
C GLU A 167 -3.03 -21.51 -6.36
N ALA A 168 -4.15 -21.79 -5.70
CA ALA A 168 -5.29 -20.86 -5.62
C ALA A 168 -4.91 -19.53 -4.96
N SER A 169 -4.06 -19.55 -3.93
CA SER A 169 -3.60 -18.32 -3.29
C SER A 169 -2.65 -17.52 -4.18
N GLU A 170 -1.78 -18.17 -4.97
CA GLU A 170 -0.91 -17.51 -5.94
C GLU A 170 -1.70 -16.91 -7.08
N GLN A 171 -2.66 -17.65 -7.65
CA GLN A 171 -3.56 -17.15 -8.70
C GLN A 171 -4.36 -15.94 -8.22
N LEU A 172 -4.94 -15.98 -7.02
CA LEU A 172 -5.67 -14.86 -6.44
C LEU A 172 -4.76 -13.64 -6.23
N TRP A 173 -3.52 -13.85 -5.79
CA TRP A 173 -2.54 -12.78 -5.60
C TRP A 173 -2.18 -12.11 -6.94
N ILE A 174 -1.88 -12.88 -7.98
CA ILE A 174 -1.59 -12.37 -9.33
C ILE A 174 -2.82 -11.63 -9.88
N PHE A 175 -4.01 -12.22 -9.72
CA PHE A 175 -5.27 -11.65 -10.21
C PHE A 175 -5.57 -10.28 -9.58
N THR A 176 -5.46 -10.16 -8.26
CA THR A 176 -5.69 -8.89 -7.55
C THR A 176 -4.70 -7.81 -7.95
N HIS A 177 -3.43 -8.16 -8.18
CA HIS A 177 -2.43 -7.23 -8.69
C HIS A 177 -2.75 -6.77 -10.12
N GLY A 178 -3.21 -7.68 -10.98
CA GLY A 178 -3.70 -7.33 -12.32
C GLY A 178 -4.88 -6.37 -12.30
N LEU A 179 -5.86 -6.61 -11.43
CA LEU A 179 -7.01 -5.71 -11.23
C LEU A 179 -6.56 -4.32 -10.74
N MET A 180 -5.62 -4.26 -9.80
CA MET A 180 -5.07 -3.01 -9.29
C MET A 180 -4.35 -2.22 -10.40
N ILE A 181 -3.48 -2.87 -11.19
CA ILE A 181 -2.80 -2.23 -12.32
C ILE A 181 -3.80 -1.66 -13.32
N ARG A 182 -4.83 -2.43 -13.68
CA ARG A 182 -5.89 -1.96 -14.59
C ARG A 182 -6.56 -0.68 -14.10
N GLN A 183 -6.86 -0.60 -12.81
CA GLN A 183 -7.50 0.58 -12.21
C GLN A 183 -6.56 1.79 -12.18
N ILE A 184 -5.25 1.59 -12.03
CA ILE A 184 -4.26 2.68 -12.11
C ILE A 184 -4.16 3.22 -13.55
N LEU A 185 -4.20 2.32 -14.54
CA LEU A 185 -4.12 2.70 -15.95
C LEU A 185 -5.40 3.34 -16.48
N GLN A 186 -6.54 2.96 -15.93
CA GLN A 186 -7.87 3.47 -16.31
C GLN A 186 -8.62 3.89 -15.04
N PRO A 187 -8.31 5.07 -14.49
CA PRO A 187 -8.80 5.50 -13.18
C PRO A 187 -10.20 6.11 -13.26
N ASP A 188 -11.20 5.31 -13.58
CA ASP A 188 -12.60 5.70 -13.63
C ASP A 188 -13.50 4.74 -12.84
N LEU A 189 -14.68 5.21 -12.44
CA LEU A 189 -15.63 4.44 -11.64
C LEU A 189 -16.16 3.19 -12.35
N LYS A 190 -16.26 3.21 -13.68
CA LYS A 190 -16.72 2.06 -14.46
C LYS A 190 -15.69 0.93 -14.37
N THR A 191 -14.41 1.25 -14.51
CA THR A 191 -13.30 0.30 -14.35
C THR A 191 -13.25 -0.26 -12.93
N GLN A 192 -13.40 0.57 -11.90
CA GLN A 192 -13.46 0.10 -10.51
C GLN A 192 -14.61 -0.87 -10.28
N THR A 193 -15.82 -0.51 -10.72
CA THR A 193 -17.02 -1.35 -10.59
C THR A 193 -16.82 -2.68 -11.32
N HIS A 194 -16.23 -2.65 -12.51
CA HIS A 194 -15.95 -3.85 -13.29
C HIS A 194 -14.90 -4.75 -12.59
N CYS A 195 -13.81 -4.18 -12.08
CA CYS A 195 -12.79 -4.91 -11.33
C CYS A 195 -13.37 -5.57 -10.06
N ARG A 196 -14.23 -4.85 -9.34
CA ARG A 196 -14.95 -5.39 -8.18
C ARG A 196 -15.79 -6.61 -8.58
N LYS A 197 -16.59 -6.50 -9.65
CA LYS A 197 -17.41 -7.60 -10.17
C LYS A 197 -16.56 -8.80 -10.57
N LEU A 198 -15.42 -8.60 -11.20
CA LEU A 198 -14.49 -9.68 -11.57
C LEU A 198 -13.96 -10.40 -10.32
N LEU A 199 -13.59 -9.68 -9.28
CA LEU A 199 -13.10 -10.26 -8.02
C LEU A 199 -14.22 -11.04 -7.30
N GLU A 200 -15.45 -10.54 -7.28
CA GLU A 200 -16.62 -11.26 -6.76
C GLU A 200 -16.90 -12.56 -7.53
N GLN A 201 -16.77 -12.52 -8.86
CA GLN A 201 -16.93 -13.71 -9.70
C GLN A 201 -15.80 -14.73 -9.44
N HIS A 202 -14.58 -14.28 -9.25
CA HIS A 202 -13.45 -15.16 -8.91
C HIS A 202 -13.71 -15.92 -7.60
N PHE A 203 -14.15 -15.24 -6.55
CA PHE A 203 -14.50 -15.91 -5.29
C PHE A 203 -15.66 -16.90 -5.45
N ARG A 204 -16.70 -16.56 -6.20
CA ARG A 204 -17.79 -17.50 -6.47
C ARG A 204 -17.32 -18.79 -7.16
N ARG A 205 -16.35 -18.70 -8.07
CA ARG A 205 -15.75 -19.90 -8.71
C ARG A 205 -14.94 -20.71 -7.71
N LEU A 206 -14.14 -20.07 -6.86
CA LEU A 206 -13.40 -20.76 -5.80
C LEU A 206 -14.36 -21.52 -4.85
N GLU A 207 -15.45 -20.91 -4.44
CA GLU A 207 -16.45 -21.53 -3.57
C GLU A 207 -17.20 -22.68 -4.24
N ALA A 208 -17.42 -22.59 -5.55
CA ALA A 208 -18.11 -23.64 -6.33
C ALA A 208 -17.22 -24.84 -6.69
N GLY A 209 -15.89 -24.77 -6.44
CA GLY A 209 -14.97 -25.86 -6.76
C GLY A 209 -14.70 -26.07 -8.25
N THR A 210 -15.04 -25.11 -9.11
CA THR A 210 -14.73 -25.20 -10.54
C THR A 210 -13.25 -24.90 -10.77
N SER A 211 -12.45 -25.97 -10.83
CA SER A 211 -11.08 -25.85 -11.34
C SER A 211 -11.16 -25.53 -12.85
N GLU A 212 -10.42 -24.51 -13.29
CA GLU A 212 -10.28 -24.13 -14.73
C GLU A 212 -9.54 -25.18 -15.57
N SER A 213 -9.69 -26.49 -15.28
CA SER A 213 -9.07 -27.56 -16.06
C SER A 213 -9.73 -27.81 -17.42
N GLU A 214 -10.77 -27.07 -17.78
CA GLU A 214 -11.55 -27.36 -19.01
C GLU A 214 -11.60 -26.25 -20.07
N ALA A 215 -10.64 -25.35 -20.20
CA ALA A 215 -10.73 -24.30 -21.21
C ALA A 215 -9.42 -23.99 -21.98
N LEU A 216 -8.74 -25.03 -22.44
CA LEU A 216 -7.88 -24.89 -23.64
C LEU A 216 -8.38 -25.91 -24.68
N PRO A 217 -9.06 -25.48 -25.76
CA PRO A 217 -9.35 -26.38 -26.87
C PRO A 217 -8.01 -26.86 -27.42
N ARG A 218 -7.78 -28.17 -27.34
CA ARG A 218 -6.66 -28.79 -28.03
C ARG A 218 -6.73 -28.37 -29.49
N SER A 219 -5.77 -27.57 -29.94
CA SER A 219 -5.60 -27.25 -31.33
C SER A 219 -5.45 -28.56 -32.08
N ARG A 220 -6.46 -28.91 -32.90
CA ARG A 220 -6.35 -30.00 -33.85
C ARG A 220 -5.25 -29.62 -34.83
N SER A 221 -4.08 -30.20 -34.67
CA SER A 221 -3.07 -30.28 -35.73
C SER A 221 -3.71 -30.96 -36.89
N LYS A 222 -4.09 -30.21 -37.95
CA LYS A 222 -4.31 -30.77 -39.28
C LYS A 222 -2.94 -30.97 -39.86
N ALA A 223 -2.54 -32.26 -39.87
CA ALA A 223 -1.52 -32.72 -40.78
C ALA A 223 -2.12 -32.69 -42.20
N ALA A 224 -1.45 -32.02 -43.10
CA ALA A 224 -1.47 -32.23 -44.53
C ALA A 224 -0.14 -31.74 -45.10
#